data_99ab06cfbca73c7aabee6011c7c7c43c
#
_entry.id   99ab06cfbca73c7aabee6011c7c7c43c
#
_cell.length_a   1.000
_cell.length_b   1.000
_cell.length_c   1.000
_cell.angle_alpha   90.00
_cell.angle_beta   90.00
_cell.angle_gamma   90.00
#
_symmetry.space_group_name_H-M   'P 1'
#
loop_
_entity.id
_entity.type
_entity.pdbx_description
1 polymer ?
#
loop_
_entity_poly.entity_id
_entity_poly.type
_entity_poly.pdbx_seq_one_letter_code
_entity_poly.pdbx_strand_id
1 'polypeptide(L)'
;MNYSLTSLVREIEEEVSEMGLQLNPEFQRGHVWTEEQQIAWIEYHLRGGKSGNTIYLNNPFWNSYREPKKNEYSDYVCVDGLQRITAAQRFVHNEIKVFGSYFKEYEDRLRLANDVTMILNVNNLKSEKEVLQWYIDMNAGGTPHTNAEIERVKQMIVELE
;
A
#
# COMPACT_ATOMS: atom_id res chain seq x y z
N MET A 1 -3.85 -5.30 11.54
CA MET A 1 -3.62 -6.74 11.31
C MET A 1 -2.19 -6.95 10.83
N ASN A 2 -1.56 -8.00 11.32
CA ASN A 2 -0.16 -8.30 11.01
C ASN A 2 -0.08 -9.45 10.01
N TYR A 3 0.79 -9.31 9.03
CA TYR A 3 0.99 -10.28 7.97
C TYR A 3 2.47 -10.57 7.77
N SER A 4 2.80 -11.80 7.41
CA SER A 4 4.11 -12.10 6.83
C SER A 4 4.17 -11.52 5.42
N LEU A 5 5.37 -11.48 4.85
CA LEU A 5 5.56 -10.93 3.51
C LEU A 5 4.70 -11.66 2.46
N THR A 6 4.71 -13.00 2.47
CA THR A 6 3.92 -13.79 1.53
C THR A 6 2.41 -13.69 1.78
N SER A 7 2.01 -13.67 3.05
CA SER A 7 0.60 -13.53 3.41
C SER A 7 0.06 -12.17 3.02
N LEU A 8 0.86 -11.11 3.15
CA LEU A 8 0.45 -9.78 2.73
C LEU A 8 0.22 -9.74 1.22
N VAL A 9 1.15 -10.27 0.44
CA VAL A 9 1.02 -10.25 -1.02
C VAL A 9 -0.24 -11.00 -1.45
N ARG A 10 -0.50 -12.16 -0.86
CA ARG A 10 -1.70 -12.94 -1.16
C ARG A 10 -2.97 -12.17 -0.78
N GLU A 11 -2.99 -11.59 0.42
CA GLU A 11 -4.15 -10.82 0.89
C GLU A 11 -4.44 -9.62 -0.01
N ILE A 12 -3.41 -8.85 -0.35
CA ILE A 12 -3.58 -7.69 -1.24
C ILE A 12 -4.12 -8.11 -2.61
N GLU A 13 -3.59 -9.19 -3.17
CA GLU A 13 -4.04 -9.67 -4.49
C GLU A 13 -5.50 -10.15 -4.44
N GLU A 14 -5.91 -10.79 -3.35
CA GLU A 14 -7.30 -11.18 -3.14
C GLU A 14 -8.21 -9.94 -3.00
N GLU A 15 -7.77 -8.94 -2.25
CA GLU A 15 -8.53 -7.70 -2.09
C GLU A 15 -8.70 -6.96 -3.43
N VAL A 16 -7.67 -6.98 -4.27
CA VAL A 16 -7.76 -6.39 -5.61
C VAL A 16 -8.76 -7.14 -6.48
N SER A 17 -8.66 -8.48 -6.52
CA SER A 17 -9.47 -9.29 -7.43
C SER A 17 -10.91 -9.47 -6.96
N GLU A 18 -11.14 -9.58 -5.65
CA GLU A 18 -12.45 -9.90 -5.09
C GLU A 18 -13.21 -8.68 -4.54
N MET A 19 -12.49 -7.71 -3.98
CA MET A 19 -13.10 -6.57 -3.29
C MET A 19 -12.92 -5.26 -4.06
N GLY A 20 -12.22 -5.28 -5.19
CA GLY A 20 -12.04 -4.09 -6.00
C GLY A 20 -11.05 -3.07 -5.44
N LEU A 21 -10.10 -3.51 -4.63
CA LEU A 21 -9.08 -2.60 -4.11
C LEU A 21 -8.30 -1.97 -5.25
N GLN A 22 -8.23 -0.64 -5.24
CA GLN A 22 -7.46 0.15 -6.20
C GLN A 22 -6.11 0.49 -5.57
N LEU A 23 -5.03 -0.11 -6.08
CA LEU A 23 -3.69 0.12 -5.55
C LEU A 23 -3.13 1.48 -5.96
N ASN A 24 -3.53 1.95 -7.13
CA ASN A 24 -3.03 3.20 -7.68
C ASN A 24 -4.21 4.11 -8.07
N PRO A 25 -4.97 4.62 -7.08
CA PRO A 25 -6.07 5.53 -7.37
C PRO A 25 -5.58 6.86 -7.94
N GLU A 26 -6.47 7.66 -8.48
CA GLU A 26 -6.12 8.90 -9.20
C GLU A 26 -5.25 9.85 -8.38
N PHE A 27 -5.45 9.93 -7.07
CA PHE A 27 -4.67 10.83 -6.22
C PHE A 27 -3.25 10.34 -5.95
N GLN A 28 -2.95 9.05 -6.17
CA GLN A 28 -1.61 8.53 -6.00
C GLN A 28 -0.68 9.09 -7.08
N ARG A 29 0.58 9.29 -6.71
CA ARG A 29 1.59 9.78 -7.65
C ARG A 29 2.16 8.68 -8.55
N GLY A 30 1.57 7.49 -8.49
CA GLY A 30 2.03 6.36 -9.25
C GLY A 30 3.27 5.72 -8.64
N HIS A 31 3.92 4.89 -9.42
CA HIS A 31 5.08 4.16 -8.97
C HIS A 31 6.34 5.00 -9.15
N VAL A 32 7.01 5.35 -8.05
CA VAL A 32 8.17 6.24 -8.08
C VAL A 32 9.46 5.59 -7.59
N TRP A 33 9.41 4.43 -6.93
CA TRP A 33 10.62 3.74 -6.50
C TRP A 33 11.32 3.08 -7.68
N THR A 34 12.62 3.22 -7.74
CA THR A 34 13.46 2.43 -8.65
C THR A 34 13.54 0.99 -8.15
N GLU A 35 13.97 0.09 -9.02
CA GLU A 35 14.19 -1.30 -8.61
C GLU A 35 15.19 -1.39 -7.46
N GLU A 36 16.24 -0.58 -7.48
CA GLU A 36 17.23 -0.53 -6.41
C GLU A 36 16.60 -0.15 -5.07
N GLN A 37 15.67 0.81 -5.08
CA GLN A 37 14.95 1.23 -3.87
C GLN A 37 14.01 0.13 -3.38
N GLN A 38 13.36 -0.59 -4.27
CA GLN A 38 12.52 -1.74 -3.92
C GLN A 38 13.34 -2.83 -3.24
N ILE A 39 14.47 -3.17 -3.82
CA ILE A 39 15.38 -4.18 -3.26
C ILE A 39 15.90 -3.74 -1.89
N ALA A 40 16.33 -2.49 -1.77
CA ALA A 40 16.86 -1.94 -0.53
C ALA A 40 15.83 -1.98 0.60
N TRP A 41 14.55 -1.70 0.31
CA TRP A 41 13.48 -1.77 1.31
C TRP A 41 13.30 -3.18 1.83
N ILE A 42 13.28 -4.17 0.94
CA ILE A 42 13.12 -5.58 1.34
C ILE A 42 14.35 -6.04 2.15
N GLU A 43 15.55 -5.70 1.69
CA GLU A 43 16.78 -6.05 2.41
C GLU A 43 16.81 -5.46 3.81
N TYR A 44 16.36 -4.22 3.96
CA TYR A 44 16.24 -3.57 5.27
C TYR A 44 15.38 -4.39 6.23
N HIS A 45 14.21 -4.83 5.77
CA HIS A 45 13.30 -5.62 6.60
C HIS A 45 13.84 -7.02 6.89
N LEU A 46 14.50 -7.64 5.94
CA LEU A 46 15.09 -8.96 6.14
C LEU A 46 16.28 -8.92 7.11
N ARG A 47 16.93 -7.75 7.26
CA ARG A 47 17.98 -7.55 8.28
C ARG A 47 17.40 -7.23 9.66
N GLY A 48 16.10 -7.26 9.81
CA GLY A 48 15.44 -6.98 11.09
C GLY A 48 14.91 -5.56 11.25
N GLY A 49 14.88 -4.75 10.19
CA GLY A 49 14.30 -3.41 10.23
C GLY A 49 12.82 -3.46 10.59
N LYS A 50 12.36 -2.51 11.40
CA LYS A 50 11.00 -2.51 11.97
C LYS A 50 10.16 -1.30 11.58
N SER A 51 10.70 -0.36 10.84
CA SER A 51 9.97 0.85 10.44
C SER A 51 9.53 0.77 8.98
N GLY A 52 8.54 1.59 8.62
CA GLY A 52 8.07 1.67 7.23
C GLY A 52 7.41 0.39 6.73
N ASN A 53 6.71 -0.31 7.62
CA ASN A 53 6.07 -1.58 7.30
C ASN A 53 4.54 -1.54 7.39
N THR A 54 3.95 -0.36 7.49
CA THR A 54 2.49 -0.21 7.54
C THR A 54 1.95 0.21 6.19
N ILE A 55 0.86 -0.41 5.79
CA ILE A 55 0.11 -0.09 4.58
C ILE A 55 -1.25 0.43 5.00
N TYR A 56 -1.66 1.56 4.45
CA TYR A 56 -2.90 2.23 4.81
C TYR A 56 -3.90 2.15 3.65
N LEU A 57 -5.04 1.53 3.92
CA LEU A 57 -6.14 1.39 2.97
C LEU A 57 -7.36 2.12 3.51
N ASN A 58 -8.30 2.45 2.65
CA ASN A 58 -9.60 2.96 3.06
C ASN A 58 -10.72 2.28 2.28
N ASN A 59 -11.70 1.78 3.02
CA ASN A 59 -12.93 1.23 2.47
C ASN A 59 -14.09 1.80 3.28
N PRO A 60 -14.95 2.65 2.70
CA PRO A 60 -16.07 3.26 3.44
C PRO A 60 -17.02 2.25 4.06
N PHE A 61 -17.06 1.04 3.53
CA PHE A 61 -17.93 -0.03 3.99
C PHE A 61 -17.19 -1.14 4.74
N TRP A 62 -15.99 -0.88 5.21
CA TRP A 62 -15.23 -1.86 5.99
C TRP A 62 -16.02 -2.24 7.24
N ASN A 63 -16.25 -3.54 7.42
CA ASN A 63 -17.06 -4.09 8.52
C ASN A 63 -18.53 -3.62 8.52
N SER A 64 -19.03 -3.17 7.37
CA SER A 64 -20.42 -2.78 7.21
C SER A 64 -21.24 -3.93 6.64
N TYR A 65 -22.48 -4.05 7.10
CA TYR A 65 -23.41 -5.10 6.64
C TYR A 65 -24.38 -4.59 5.58
N ARG A 66 -24.33 -3.30 5.23
CA ARG A 66 -25.22 -2.77 4.19
C ARG A 66 -24.46 -2.53 2.90
N GLU A 67 -25.21 -2.56 1.80
CA GLU A 67 -24.69 -2.23 0.49
C GLU A 67 -24.64 -0.70 0.28
N PRO A 68 -23.68 -0.21 -0.54
CA PRO A 68 -23.66 1.20 -0.90
C PRO A 68 -24.93 1.62 -1.63
N LYS A 69 -25.41 2.82 -1.33
CA LYS A 69 -26.51 3.43 -2.09
C LYS A 69 -25.97 3.97 -3.42
N LYS A 70 -26.86 4.17 -4.38
CA LYS A 70 -26.50 4.80 -5.65
C LYS A 70 -25.86 6.17 -5.37
N ASN A 71 -24.70 6.43 -6.00
CA ASN A 71 -23.92 7.66 -5.84
C ASN A 71 -23.27 7.85 -4.47
N GLU A 72 -23.33 6.85 -3.60
CA GLU A 72 -22.61 6.88 -2.33
C GLU A 72 -21.15 6.51 -2.59
N TYR A 73 -20.21 7.24 -1.96
CA TYR A 73 -18.79 6.95 -2.10
C TYR A 73 -18.50 5.55 -1.53
N SER A 74 -17.93 4.69 -2.35
CA SER A 74 -17.66 3.30 -1.99
C SER A 74 -16.29 2.79 -2.45
N ASP A 75 -15.42 3.69 -2.90
CA ASP A 75 -14.12 3.29 -3.43
C ASP A 75 -13.24 2.68 -2.34
N TYR A 76 -12.68 1.52 -2.64
CA TYR A 76 -11.70 0.85 -1.81
C TYR A 76 -10.33 1.19 -2.39
N VAL A 77 -9.51 1.91 -1.65
CA VAL A 77 -8.27 2.50 -2.19
C VAL A 77 -7.08 2.30 -1.26
N CYS A 78 -5.90 2.18 -1.86
CA CYS A 78 -4.63 2.28 -1.13
C CYS A 78 -4.29 3.76 -0.97
N VAL A 79 -4.19 4.22 0.28
CA VAL A 79 -3.86 5.61 0.59
C VAL A 79 -2.36 5.80 0.73
N ASP A 80 -1.67 4.85 1.38
CA ASP A 80 -0.22 4.87 1.48
C ASP A 80 0.31 3.45 1.53
N GLY A 81 1.34 3.15 0.74
CA GLY A 81 1.96 1.85 0.73
C GLY A 81 2.13 1.21 -0.64
N LEU A 82 1.75 1.88 -1.72
CA LEU A 82 1.85 1.34 -3.08
C LEU A 82 3.28 0.85 -3.39
N GLN A 83 4.30 1.64 -3.02
CA GLN A 83 5.70 1.30 -3.29
C GLN A 83 6.11 0.03 -2.55
N ARG A 84 5.69 -0.10 -1.30
CA ARG A 84 5.97 -1.25 -0.45
C ARG A 84 5.28 -2.50 -0.97
N ILE A 85 4.01 -2.37 -1.34
CA ILE A 85 3.23 -3.47 -1.93
C ILE A 85 3.91 -3.95 -3.21
N THR A 86 4.28 -3.03 -4.09
CA THR A 86 4.91 -3.36 -5.37
C THR A 86 6.23 -4.10 -5.16
N ALA A 87 7.06 -3.61 -4.23
CA ALA A 87 8.33 -4.27 -3.89
C ALA A 87 8.09 -5.70 -3.38
N ALA A 88 7.15 -5.85 -2.45
CA ALA A 88 6.81 -7.16 -1.89
C ALA A 88 6.31 -8.12 -2.97
N GLN A 89 5.40 -7.66 -3.84
CA GLN A 89 4.88 -8.47 -4.93
C GLN A 89 5.98 -8.92 -5.89
N ARG A 90 6.85 -8.00 -6.28
CA ARG A 90 7.92 -8.30 -7.23
C ARG A 90 8.91 -9.33 -6.66
N PHE A 91 9.22 -9.22 -5.39
CA PHE A 91 10.11 -10.20 -4.75
C PHE A 91 9.45 -11.58 -4.62
N VAL A 92 8.24 -11.63 -4.07
CA VAL A 92 7.51 -12.88 -3.87
C VAL A 92 7.24 -13.59 -5.20
N HIS A 93 7.01 -12.83 -6.26
CA HIS A 93 6.79 -13.38 -7.60
C HIS A 93 8.07 -13.57 -8.43
N ASN A 94 9.25 -13.48 -7.78
CA ASN A 94 10.54 -13.78 -8.41
C ASN A 94 10.89 -12.84 -9.57
N GLU A 95 10.52 -11.57 -9.44
CA GLU A 95 10.83 -10.55 -10.45
C GLU A 95 12.08 -9.75 -10.12
N ILE A 96 12.47 -9.68 -8.84
CA ILE A 96 13.68 -9.00 -8.40
C ILE A 96 14.49 -9.88 -7.47
N LYS A 97 15.80 -9.66 -7.45
CA LYS A 97 16.73 -10.39 -6.60
C LYS A 97 17.03 -9.56 -5.35
N VAL A 98 16.99 -10.20 -4.18
CA VAL A 98 17.33 -9.60 -2.90
C VAL A 98 18.52 -10.40 -2.36
N PHE A 99 19.57 -9.70 -1.93
CA PHE A 99 20.85 -10.33 -1.58
C PHE A 99 21.38 -11.25 -2.69
N GLY A 100 21.12 -10.84 -3.95
CA GLY A 100 21.59 -11.55 -5.13
C GLY A 100 20.78 -12.79 -5.53
N SER A 101 19.65 -13.07 -4.88
CA SER A 101 18.84 -14.26 -5.16
C SER A 101 17.36 -13.94 -5.29
N TYR A 102 16.68 -14.68 -6.15
CA TYR A 102 15.22 -14.62 -6.22
C TYR A 102 14.62 -15.35 -5.01
N PHE A 103 13.39 -14.99 -4.65
CA PHE A 103 12.70 -15.59 -3.51
C PHE A 103 12.67 -17.11 -3.58
N LYS A 104 12.40 -17.68 -4.76
CA LYS A 104 12.34 -19.13 -4.97
C LYS A 104 13.68 -19.85 -4.71
N GLU A 105 14.80 -19.13 -4.73
CA GLU A 105 16.13 -19.70 -4.57
C GLU A 105 16.54 -19.86 -3.10
N TYR A 106 15.78 -19.26 -2.16
CA TYR A 106 16.06 -19.38 -0.74
C TYR A 106 15.54 -20.73 -0.22
N GLU A 107 16.40 -21.47 0.52
CA GLU A 107 16.02 -22.77 1.09
C GLU A 107 14.91 -22.63 2.12
N ASP A 108 15.02 -21.64 3.01
CA ASP A 108 14.06 -21.38 4.09
C ASP A 108 13.14 -20.20 3.74
N ARG A 109 12.63 -20.14 2.53
CA ARG A 109 11.88 -18.96 2.07
C ARG A 109 10.64 -18.63 2.90
N LEU A 110 9.93 -19.63 3.42
CA LEU A 110 8.77 -19.36 4.27
C LEU A 110 9.16 -18.78 5.61
N ARG A 111 10.27 -19.26 6.20
CA ARG A 111 10.82 -18.69 7.42
C ARG A 111 11.29 -17.27 7.18
N LEU A 112 12.00 -17.05 6.09
CA LEU A 112 12.48 -15.72 5.70
C LEU A 112 11.30 -14.74 5.60
N ALA A 113 10.23 -15.14 4.92
CA ALA A 113 9.04 -14.31 4.78
C ALA A 113 8.38 -14.02 6.12
N ASN A 114 8.40 -14.98 7.05
CA ASN A 114 7.80 -14.82 8.38
C ASN A 114 8.62 -13.91 9.30
N ASP A 115 9.88 -13.69 9.02
CA ASP A 115 10.71 -12.76 9.78
C ASP A 115 10.35 -11.29 9.50
N VAL A 116 9.58 -11.04 8.44
CA VAL A 116 9.09 -9.70 8.10
C VAL A 116 7.64 -9.57 8.55
N THR A 117 7.35 -8.59 9.39
CA THR A 117 6.00 -8.29 9.82
C THR A 117 5.49 -7.05 9.08
N MET A 118 4.44 -7.20 8.30
CA MET A 118 3.75 -6.11 7.63
C MET A 118 2.45 -5.83 8.36
N ILE A 119 2.11 -4.55 8.48
CA ILE A 119 0.89 -4.11 9.16
C ILE A 119 -0.06 -3.54 8.12
N LEU A 120 -1.28 -4.05 8.10
CA LEU A 120 -2.34 -3.55 7.24
C LEU A 120 -3.34 -2.79 8.10
N ASN A 121 -3.53 -1.53 7.79
CA ASN A 121 -4.44 -0.64 8.50
C ASN A 121 -5.54 -0.22 7.52
N VAL A 122 -6.79 -0.64 7.80
CA VAL A 122 -7.93 -0.31 6.95
C VAL A 122 -8.82 0.66 7.71
N ASN A 123 -9.00 1.86 7.16
CA ASN A 123 -9.90 2.86 7.70
C ASN A 123 -11.22 2.88 6.90
N ASN A 124 -12.21 3.57 7.43
CA ASN A 124 -13.54 3.62 6.83
C ASN A 124 -14.07 5.04 6.66
N LEU A 125 -13.21 5.94 6.23
CA LEU A 125 -13.65 7.31 5.91
C LEU A 125 -14.74 7.26 4.84
N LYS A 126 -15.74 8.11 4.98
CA LYS A 126 -17.00 7.99 4.24
C LYS A 126 -17.08 8.83 2.98
N SER A 127 -16.13 9.73 2.75
CA SER A 127 -16.13 10.59 1.57
C SER A 127 -14.77 10.65 0.91
N GLU A 128 -14.77 10.89 -0.38
CA GLU A 128 -13.53 11.06 -1.15
C GLU A 128 -12.71 12.24 -0.60
N LYS A 129 -13.39 13.33 -0.22
CA LYS A 129 -12.73 14.51 0.36
C LYS A 129 -11.95 14.16 1.62
N GLU A 130 -12.54 13.36 2.52
CA GLU A 130 -11.86 12.92 3.75
C GLU A 130 -10.64 12.05 3.43
N VAL A 131 -10.74 11.17 2.45
CA VAL A 131 -9.63 10.31 2.01
C VAL A 131 -8.49 11.15 1.45
N LEU A 132 -8.80 12.11 0.59
CA LEU A 132 -7.80 13.01 0.00
C LEU A 132 -7.11 13.85 1.06
N GLN A 133 -7.86 14.34 2.04
CA GLN A 133 -7.29 15.12 3.15
C GLN A 133 -6.35 14.24 3.99
N TRP A 134 -6.76 13.01 4.26
CA TRP A 134 -5.92 12.06 4.98
C TRP A 134 -4.62 11.78 4.23
N TYR A 135 -4.72 11.58 2.90
CA TYR A 135 -3.53 11.40 2.06
C TYR A 135 -2.55 12.57 2.20
N ILE A 136 -3.06 13.80 2.16
CA ILE A 136 -2.23 15.00 2.33
C ILE A 136 -1.59 15.02 3.71
N ASP A 137 -2.37 14.77 4.76
CA ASP A 137 -1.90 14.84 6.15
C ASP A 137 -0.81 13.80 6.42
N MET A 138 -0.97 12.60 5.89
CA MET A 138 0.03 11.53 6.04
C MET A 138 1.34 11.89 5.36
N ASN A 139 1.30 12.58 4.23
CA ASN A 139 2.48 12.90 3.45
C ASN A 139 3.14 14.22 3.86
N ALA A 140 2.48 15.02 4.67
CA ALA A 140 3.03 16.29 5.15
C ALA A 140 4.20 16.09 6.14
N GLY A 141 4.23 14.97 6.86
CA GLY A 141 5.26 14.68 7.85
C GLY A 141 6.19 13.51 7.51
N GLY A 142 6.06 12.93 6.33
CA GLY A 142 6.76 11.71 5.94
C GLY A 142 7.73 11.87 4.80
N THR A 143 7.81 10.84 3.95
CA THR A 143 8.62 10.84 2.75
C THR A 143 8.24 12.03 1.87
N PRO A 144 9.20 12.82 1.37
CA PRO A 144 8.88 14.03 0.65
C PRO A 144 8.15 13.75 -0.65
N HIS A 145 6.90 14.19 -0.70
CA HIS A 145 6.19 14.42 -1.95
C HIS A 145 6.59 15.79 -2.46
N THR A 146 6.61 15.98 -3.76
CA THR A 146 6.86 17.30 -4.31
C THR A 146 5.70 18.22 -3.95
N ASN A 147 6.00 19.52 -3.82
CA ASN A 147 4.95 20.51 -3.58
C ASN A 147 3.88 20.46 -4.67
N ALA A 148 4.30 20.20 -5.93
CA ALA A 148 3.38 20.09 -7.05
C ALA A 148 2.38 18.94 -6.87
N GLU A 149 2.82 17.81 -6.35
CA GLU A 149 1.94 16.66 -6.09
C GLU A 149 0.94 16.95 -4.98
N ILE A 150 1.39 17.58 -3.90
CA ILE A 150 0.50 17.97 -2.80
C ILE A 150 -0.53 19.00 -3.29
N GLU A 151 -0.11 19.99 -4.07
CA GLU A 151 -1.02 20.98 -4.64
C GLU A 151 -2.04 20.34 -5.59
N ARG A 152 -1.64 19.34 -6.36
CA ARG A 152 -2.55 18.60 -7.24
C ARG A 152 -3.67 17.96 -6.42
N VAL A 153 -3.34 17.29 -5.33
CA VAL A 153 -4.34 16.63 -4.47
C VAL A 153 -5.23 17.67 -3.78
N LYS A 154 -4.66 18.78 -3.33
CA LYS A 154 -5.45 19.89 -2.76
C LYS A 154 -6.47 20.42 -3.78
N GLN A 155 -6.07 20.54 -5.04
CA GLN A 155 -6.97 20.96 -6.10
C GLN A 155 -8.11 19.95 -6.32
N MET A 156 -7.82 18.66 -6.23
CA MET A 156 -8.85 17.63 -6.30
C MET A 156 -9.90 17.81 -5.19
N ILE A 157 -9.47 18.17 -3.99
CA ILE A 157 -10.39 18.45 -2.88
C ILE A 157 -11.28 19.65 -3.21
N VAL A 158 -10.71 20.72 -3.75
CA VAL A 158 -11.47 21.92 -4.14
C VAL A 158 -12.55 21.56 -5.16
N GLU A 159 -12.22 20.70 -6.12
CA GLU A 159 -13.17 20.28 -7.16
C GLU A 159 -14.33 19.45 -6.60
N LEU A 160 -14.17 18.84 -5.41
CA LEU A 160 -15.24 18.09 -4.74
C LEU A 160 -16.19 19.00 -3.94
N GLU A 161 -15.82 20.24 -3.74
CA GLU A 161 -16.64 21.23 -3.04
C GLU A 161 -17.58 21.94 -4.04
#